data_14985c69a9e20949761915e1325318b6
#
_entry.id   14985c69a9e20949761915e1325318b6
#
_cell.length_a   1.000
_cell.length_b   1.000
_cell.length_c   1.000
_cell.angle_alpha   90.00
_cell.angle_beta   90.00
_cell.angle_gamma   90.00
#
_symmetry.space_group_name_H-M   'P 1'
#
loop_
_entity.id
_entity.type
_entity.pdbx_description
1 polymer ?
#
loop_
_entity_poly.entity_id
_entity_poly.type
_entity_poly.pdbx_seq_one_letter_code
_entity_poly.pdbx_strand_id
1 'polypeptide(L)'
;MESVELAVLDWIQAHLRCGLLDTLMPAVSWTANHGEVWILLAAVLVLVRGQRRRGAAVGCALALDLVACNLILKPLIGRARPFVVYPAVELLIPPPLDASFPSGHTAASFAAVFALKASGSPLWKPALVLAATIAFSRLYLYVHWPSDVLGGILLGAACGWAGARLVEKAGDHWNRKAGR
;
A
#
# COMPACT_ATOMS: atom_id res chain seq x y z
N MET A 1 -18.29 8.41 -14.11
CA MET A 1 -17.49 7.50 -13.25
C MET A 1 -17.59 7.89 -11.78
N GLU A 2 -17.48 9.16 -11.44
CA GLU A 2 -17.58 9.63 -10.04
C GLU A 2 -18.88 9.25 -9.32
N SER A 3 -20.01 9.25 -10.02
CA SER A 3 -21.30 8.84 -9.43
C SER A 3 -21.34 7.37 -8.98
N VAL A 4 -20.67 6.48 -9.71
CA VAL A 4 -20.58 5.05 -9.33
C VAL A 4 -19.64 4.86 -8.16
N GLU A 5 -18.48 5.54 -8.16
CA GLU A 5 -17.53 5.48 -7.07
C GLU A 5 -18.11 6.05 -5.78
N LEU A 6 -18.85 7.15 -5.90
CA LEU A 6 -19.58 7.75 -4.79
C LEU A 6 -20.63 6.78 -4.21
N ALA A 7 -21.42 6.14 -5.07
CA ALA A 7 -22.41 5.16 -4.64
C ALA A 7 -21.79 3.99 -3.85
N VAL A 8 -20.58 3.54 -4.23
CA VAL A 8 -19.84 2.51 -3.47
C VAL A 8 -19.45 3.03 -2.08
N LEU A 9 -18.92 4.25 -2.01
CA LEU A 9 -18.52 4.84 -0.74
C LEU A 9 -19.73 5.08 0.18
N ASP A 10 -20.81 5.61 -0.35
CA ASP A 10 -22.05 5.86 0.40
C ASP A 10 -22.69 4.56 0.87
N TRP A 11 -22.64 3.50 0.04
CA TRP A 11 -23.10 2.18 0.44
C TRP A 11 -22.30 1.64 1.64
N ILE A 12 -20.96 1.81 1.62
CA ILE A 12 -20.09 1.44 2.75
C ILE A 12 -20.50 2.21 4.01
N GLN A 13 -20.72 3.52 3.90
CA GLN A 13 -21.14 4.35 5.03
C GLN A 13 -22.51 3.91 5.58
N ALA A 14 -23.46 3.61 4.70
CA ALA A 14 -24.83 3.28 5.11
C ALA A 14 -24.96 1.87 5.71
N HIS A 15 -24.15 0.90 5.27
CA HIS A 15 -24.37 -0.51 5.62
C HIS A 15 -23.29 -1.14 6.48
N LEU A 16 -22.05 -0.63 6.44
CA LEU A 16 -20.92 -1.24 7.15
C LEU A 16 -20.47 -0.40 8.37
N ARG A 17 -20.91 0.84 8.51
CA ARG A 17 -20.50 1.69 9.62
C ARG A 17 -21.06 1.16 10.93
N CYS A 18 -20.16 0.89 11.88
CA CYS A 18 -20.51 0.44 13.23
C CYS A 18 -19.35 0.73 14.19
N GLY A 19 -19.62 0.84 15.48
CA GLY A 19 -18.64 1.23 16.50
C GLY A 19 -17.39 0.39 16.53
N LEU A 20 -17.48 -0.92 16.20
CA LEU A 20 -16.29 -1.79 16.09
C LEU A 20 -15.41 -1.37 14.93
N LEU A 21 -15.98 -1.20 13.74
CA LEU A 21 -15.21 -0.80 12.54
C LEU A 21 -14.77 0.65 12.61
N ASP A 22 -15.54 1.53 13.25
CA ASP A 22 -15.15 2.93 13.49
C ASP A 22 -13.89 3.04 14.36
N THR A 23 -13.61 2.03 15.19
CA THR A 23 -12.38 1.95 15.99
C THR A 23 -11.26 1.20 15.23
N LEU A 24 -11.60 0.09 14.59
CA LEU A 24 -10.60 -0.78 13.93
C LEU A 24 -10.02 -0.16 12.65
N MET A 25 -10.85 0.47 11.81
CA MET A 25 -10.39 0.95 10.50
C MET A 25 -9.38 2.11 10.62
N PRO A 26 -9.58 3.10 11.52
CA PRO A 26 -8.53 4.08 11.82
C PRO A 26 -7.24 3.44 12.33
N ALA A 27 -7.33 2.48 13.27
CA ALA A 27 -6.16 1.81 13.85
C ALA A 27 -5.38 1.02 12.80
N VAL A 28 -6.07 0.23 11.97
CA VAL A 28 -5.45 -0.51 10.85
C VAL A 28 -4.80 0.46 9.85
N SER A 29 -5.50 1.52 9.48
CA SER A 29 -4.95 2.53 8.57
C SER A 29 -3.68 3.18 9.13
N TRP A 30 -3.68 3.50 10.43
CA TRP A 30 -2.56 4.13 11.10
C TRP A 30 -1.27 3.30 11.03
N THR A 31 -1.35 1.96 11.07
CA THR A 31 -0.17 1.08 10.96
C THR A 31 0.62 1.22 9.66
N ALA A 32 0.04 1.86 8.66
CA ALA A 32 0.62 2.03 7.34
C ALA A 32 0.69 3.49 6.86
N ASN A 33 0.58 4.48 7.76
CA ASN A 33 0.55 5.90 7.38
C ASN A 33 1.79 6.32 6.57
N HIS A 34 2.98 5.88 6.99
CA HIS A 34 4.23 6.07 6.25
C HIS A 34 4.84 4.72 5.82
N GLY A 35 4.00 3.67 5.77
CA GLY A 35 4.44 2.31 5.47
C GLY A 35 5.13 1.60 6.64
N GLU A 36 4.92 2.05 7.88
CA GLU A 36 5.66 1.61 9.07
C GLU A 36 5.67 0.10 9.24
N VAL A 37 4.51 -0.55 9.14
CA VAL A 37 4.41 -2.02 9.27
C VAL A 37 5.25 -2.76 8.22
N TRP A 38 5.32 -2.22 7.01
CA TRP A 38 6.06 -2.83 5.91
C TRP A 38 7.55 -2.54 6.00
N ILE A 39 7.94 -1.36 6.44
CA ILE A 39 9.34 -1.00 6.73
C ILE A 39 9.87 -1.86 7.87
N LEU A 40 9.09 -2.03 8.94
CA LEU A 40 9.45 -2.92 10.05
C LEU A 40 9.60 -4.38 9.58
N LEU A 41 8.66 -4.87 8.77
CA LEU A 41 8.75 -6.21 8.19
C LEU A 41 10.01 -6.38 7.34
N ALA A 42 10.32 -5.41 6.47
CA ALA A 42 11.53 -5.42 5.67
C ALA A 42 12.80 -5.46 6.55
N ALA A 43 12.86 -4.62 7.57
CA ALA A 43 13.98 -4.56 8.52
C ALA A 43 14.16 -5.89 9.27
N VAL A 44 13.09 -6.45 9.82
CA VAL A 44 13.13 -7.75 10.50
C VAL A 44 13.64 -8.84 9.56
N LEU A 45 13.12 -8.92 8.32
CA LEU A 45 13.57 -9.92 7.35
C LEU A 45 15.04 -9.75 6.97
N VAL A 46 15.56 -8.52 6.90
CA VAL A 46 17.00 -8.26 6.65
C VAL A 46 17.86 -8.77 7.81
N LEU A 47 17.39 -8.67 9.06
CA LEU A 47 18.12 -9.13 10.24
C LEU A 47 18.06 -10.65 10.40
N VAL A 48 16.98 -11.30 9.96
CA VAL A 48 16.83 -12.77 10.07
C VAL A 48 17.71 -13.48 9.04
N ARG A 49 18.53 -14.42 9.55
CA ARG A 49 19.45 -15.22 8.71
C ARG A 49 18.67 -16.02 7.65
N GLY A 50 19.07 -15.94 6.40
CA GLY A 50 18.40 -16.62 5.28
C GLY A 50 17.20 -15.85 4.69
N GLN A 51 16.75 -14.74 5.31
CA GLN A 51 15.65 -13.92 4.79
C GLN A 51 16.12 -12.57 4.20
N ARG A 52 17.40 -12.26 4.27
CA ARG A 52 17.96 -10.96 3.89
C ARG A 52 17.55 -10.49 2.50
N ARG A 53 17.59 -11.39 1.51
CA ARG A 53 17.17 -11.05 0.13
C ARG A 53 15.69 -10.68 0.05
N ARG A 54 14.82 -11.34 0.83
CA ARG A 54 13.38 -11.05 0.89
C ARG A 54 13.12 -9.70 1.53
N GLY A 55 13.80 -9.39 2.65
CA GLY A 55 13.72 -8.09 3.28
C GLY A 55 14.22 -6.96 2.37
N ALA A 56 15.35 -7.16 1.68
CA ALA A 56 15.86 -6.22 0.70
C ALA A 56 14.89 -6.00 -0.47
N ALA A 57 14.22 -7.07 -0.94
CA ALA A 57 13.21 -6.98 -2.00
C ALA A 57 12.01 -6.12 -1.56
N VAL A 58 11.51 -6.31 -0.32
CA VAL A 58 10.44 -5.47 0.23
C VAL A 58 10.92 -4.01 0.36
N GLY A 59 12.10 -3.77 0.93
CA GLY A 59 12.65 -2.41 1.05
C GLY A 59 12.82 -1.72 -0.31
N CYS A 60 13.34 -2.43 -1.32
CA CYS A 60 13.46 -1.91 -2.68
C CYS A 60 12.09 -1.58 -3.30
N ALA A 61 11.10 -2.47 -3.11
CA ALA A 61 9.74 -2.26 -3.59
C ALA A 61 9.09 -1.02 -2.97
N LEU A 62 9.25 -0.81 -1.66
CA LEU A 62 8.74 0.37 -0.95
C LEU A 62 9.43 1.65 -1.42
N ALA A 63 10.73 1.61 -1.70
CA ALA A 63 11.46 2.76 -2.25
C ALA A 63 10.97 3.12 -3.66
N LEU A 64 10.74 2.12 -4.52
CA LEU A 64 10.16 2.32 -5.84
C LEU A 64 8.75 2.90 -5.76
N ASP A 65 7.93 2.37 -4.84
CA ASP A 65 6.58 2.88 -4.61
C ASP A 65 6.58 4.32 -4.11
N LEU A 66 7.43 4.66 -3.15
CA LEU A 66 7.58 6.03 -2.65
C LEU A 66 7.86 7.01 -3.78
N VAL A 67 8.78 6.67 -4.68
CA VAL A 67 9.12 7.52 -5.82
C VAL A 67 7.93 7.59 -6.80
N ALA A 68 7.42 6.45 -7.24
CA ALA A 68 6.38 6.40 -8.26
C ALA A 68 5.04 6.99 -7.78
N CYS A 69 4.60 6.63 -6.57
CA CYS A 69 3.33 7.08 -6.00
C CYS A 69 3.42 8.54 -5.55
N ASN A 70 4.34 8.83 -4.60
CA ASN A 70 4.28 10.11 -3.88
C ASN A 70 5.03 11.24 -4.59
N LEU A 71 6.16 10.94 -5.27
CA LEU A 71 6.96 11.98 -5.93
C LEU A 71 6.56 12.22 -7.39
N ILE A 72 5.93 11.25 -8.05
CA ILE A 72 5.57 11.36 -9.47
C ILE A 72 4.05 11.43 -9.66
N LEU A 73 3.32 10.35 -9.33
CA LEU A 73 1.91 10.24 -9.73
C LEU A 73 0.99 11.18 -8.96
N LYS A 74 1.15 11.33 -7.65
CA LYS A 74 0.30 12.23 -6.86
C LYS A 74 0.41 13.69 -7.32
N PRO A 75 1.61 14.30 -7.47
CA PRO A 75 1.73 15.66 -7.96
C PRO A 75 1.23 15.82 -9.40
N LEU A 76 1.46 14.81 -10.25
CA LEU A 76 1.08 14.86 -11.67
C LEU A 76 -0.43 14.83 -11.88
N ILE A 77 -1.15 14.00 -11.10
CA ILE A 77 -2.59 13.78 -11.29
C ILE A 77 -3.42 14.75 -10.46
N GLY A 78 -2.99 15.08 -9.25
CA GLY A 78 -3.62 16.10 -8.41
C GLY A 78 -5.10 15.85 -8.07
N ARG A 79 -5.56 14.58 -8.05
CA ARG A 79 -6.97 14.24 -7.86
C ARG A 79 -7.49 14.67 -6.50
N ALA A 80 -8.64 15.35 -6.48
CA ALA A 80 -9.35 15.71 -5.24
C ALA A 80 -9.87 14.44 -4.52
N ARG A 81 -9.87 14.47 -3.19
CA ARG A 81 -10.36 13.37 -2.36
C ARG A 81 -11.89 13.38 -2.23
N PRO A 82 -12.54 12.23 -1.95
CA PRO A 82 -13.99 12.14 -1.79
C PRO A 82 -14.55 13.17 -0.81
N PHE A 83 -13.96 13.30 0.38
CA PHE A 83 -14.42 14.21 1.42
C PHE A 83 -14.26 15.71 1.05
N VAL A 84 -13.40 16.05 0.10
CA VAL A 84 -13.25 17.41 -0.42
C VAL A 84 -14.39 17.74 -1.40
N VAL A 85 -14.74 16.75 -2.23
CA VAL A 85 -15.80 16.91 -3.25
C VAL A 85 -17.20 16.80 -2.60
N TYR A 86 -17.32 15.91 -1.60
CA TYR A 86 -18.56 15.63 -0.88
C TYR A 86 -18.35 15.74 0.64
N PRO A 87 -18.40 16.95 1.22
CA PRO A 87 -18.03 17.19 2.62
C PRO A 87 -19.13 16.78 3.64
N ALA A 88 -20.11 15.98 3.22
CA ALA A 88 -21.23 15.58 4.09
C ALA A 88 -20.87 14.46 5.08
N VAL A 89 -19.70 13.83 4.96
CA VAL A 89 -19.26 12.70 5.81
C VAL A 89 -18.26 13.19 6.85
N GLU A 90 -18.57 12.96 8.13
CA GLU A 90 -17.64 13.19 9.23
C GLU A 90 -16.51 12.14 9.18
N LEU A 91 -15.27 12.61 9.06
CA LEU A 91 -14.10 11.76 8.98
C LEU A 91 -13.71 11.22 10.36
N LEU A 92 -13.35 9.94 10.41
CA LEU A 92 -12.85 9.28 11.63
C LEU A 92 -11.35 9.48 11.86
N ILE A 93 -10.66 10.15 10.92
CA ILE A 93 -9.21 10.45 10.98
C ILE A 93 -8.97 11.90 10.52
N PRO A 94 -7.84 12.51 10.90
CA PRO A 94 -7.45 13.80 10.34
C PRO A 94 -7.41 13.74 8.80
N PRO A 95 -7.95 14.78 8.11
CA PRO A 95 -7.99 14.79 6.65
C PRO A 95 -6.58 14.78 6.06
N PRO A 96 -6.24 13.83 5.17
CA PRO A 96 -4.97 13.85 4.46
C PRO A 96 -4.89 15.07 3.53
N LEU A 97 -3.72 15.69 3.47
CA LEU A 97 -3.50 16.95 2.74
C LEU A 97 -2.99 16.75 1.30
N ASP A 98 -2.56 15.55 0.96
CA ASP A 98 -2.02 15.19 -0.35
C ASP A 98 -3.10 14.72 -1.33
N ALA A 99 -2.72 14.59 -2.62
CA ALA A 99 -3.62 14.14 -3.68
C ALA A 99 -4.16 12.71 -3.44
N SER A 100 -5.37 12.46 -3.94
CA SER A 100 -6.09 11.20 -3.74
C SER A 100 -5.49 10.03 -4.53
N PHE A 101 -5.13 10.23 -5.80
CA PHE A 101 -4.69 9.15 -6.68
C PHE A 101 -3.15 9.11 -6.84
N PRO A 102 -2.58 7.92 -6.81
CA PRO A 102 -3.14 6.67 -6.31
C PRO A 102 -3.10 6.60 -4.77
N SER A 103 -3.80 5.60 -4.19
CA SER A 103 -3.77 5.38 -2.74
C SER A 103 -2.40 4.88 -2.28
N GLY A 104 -1.63 5.71 -1.57
CA GLY A 104 -0.28 5.38 -1.10
C GLY A 104 -0.28 4.23 -0.08
N HIS A 105 -1.24 4.19 0.86
CA HIS A 105 -1.40 3.08 1.79
C HIS A 105 -1.58 1.75 1.06
N THR A 106 -2.42 1.74 0.03
CA THR A 106 -2.67 0.55 -0.78
C THR A 106 -1.44 0.17 -1.60
N ALA A 107 -0.81 1.15 -2.24
CA ALA A 107 0.35 0.92 -3.10
C ALA A 107 1.53 0.34 -2.32
N ALA A 108 1.91 0.93 -1.18
CA ALA A 108 2.96 0.41 -0.32
C ALA A 108 2.64 -0.99 0.21
N SER A 109 1.37 -1.23 0.61
CA SER A 109 0.94 -2.54 1.11
C SER A 109 1.05 -3.63 0.05
N PHE A 110 0.56 -3.36 -1.15
CA PHE A 110 0.66 -4.32 -2.26
C PHE A 110 2.08 -4.44 -2.81
N ALA A 111 2.92 -3.41 -2.73
CA ALA A 111 4.33 -3.50 -3.05
C ALA A 111 5.04 -4.52 -2.15
N ALA A 112 4.79 -4.49 -0.84
CA ALA A 112 5.33 -5.47 0.09
C ALA A 112 4.82 -6.90 -0.20
N VAL A 113 3.51 -7.07 -0.44
CA VAL A 113 2.90 -8.37 -0.78
C VAL A 113 3.53 -8.98 -2.02
N PHE A 114 3.63 -8.21 -3.11
CA PHE A 114 4.16 -8.72 -4.38
C PHE A 114 5.68 -8.94 -4.34
N ALA A 115 6.43 -8.15 -3.58
CA ALA A 115 7.85 -8.39 -3.33
C ALA A 115 8.06 -9.71 -2.57
N LEU A 116 7.28 -9.97 -1.52
CA LEU A 116 7.31 -11.24 -0.78
C LEU A 116 6.95 -12.42 -1.68
N LYS A 117 5.87 -12.29 -2.47
CA LYS A 117 5.41 -13.34 -3.39
C LYS A 117 6.46 -13.65 -4.45
N ALA A 118 7.01 -12.65 -5.10
CA ALA A 118 8.03 -12.79 -6.13
C ALA A 118 9.35 -13.37 -5.58
N SER A 119 9.66 -13.12 -4.29
CA SER A 119 10.83 -13.69 -3.60
C SER A 119 10.57 -15.08 -3.00
N GLY A 120 9.44 -15.72 -3.29
CA GLY A 120 9.09 -17.05 -2.80
C GLY A 120 8.86 -17.13 -1.28
N SER A 121 8.50 -16.03 -0.63
CA SER A 121 8.22 -16.02 0.81
C SER A 121 6.76 -16.43 1.08
N PRO A 122 6.49 -17.40 1.98
CA PRO A 122 5.11 -17.76 2.35
C PRO A 122 4.38 -16.61 3.08
N LEU A 123 5.11 -15.63 3.60
CA LEU A 123 4.55 -14.47 4.31
C LEU A 123 3.69 -13.57 3.40
N TRP A 124 3.74 -13.73 2.07
CA TRP A 124 2.86 -12.98 1.18
C TRP A 124 1.36 -13.21 1.46
N LYS A 125 0.98 -14.40 1.98
CA LYS A 125 -0.42 -14.74 2.29
C LYS A 125 -0.98 -13.91 3.44
N PRO A 126 -0.40 -13.93 4.67
CA PRO A 126 -0.85 -13.05 5.75
C PRO A 126 -0.66 -11.56 5.41
N ALA A 127 0.42 -11.20 4.69
CA ALA A 127 0.61 -9.84 4.21
C ALA A 127 -0.52 -9.37 3.28
N LEU A 128 -1.04 -10.25 2.42
CA LEU A 128 -2.18 -9.94 1.54
C LEU A 128 -3.45 -9.65 2.34
N VAL A 129 -3.72 -10.42 3.40
CA VAL A 129 -4.88 -10.16 4.27
C VAL A 129 -4.78 -8.78 4.90
N LEU A 130 -3.61 -8.44 5.46
CA LEU A 130 -3.39 -7.12 6.05
C LEU A 130 -3.48 -6.01 5.00
N ALA A 131 -2.86 -6.19 3.82
CA ALA A 131 -2.91 -5.23 2.72
C ALA A 131 -4.33 -4.98 2.22
N ALA A 132 -5.14 -6.02 2.10
CA ALA A 132 -6.55 -5.91 1.72
C ALA A 132 -7.37 -5.16 2.80
N THR A 133 -7.10 -5.43 4.08
CA THR A 133 -7.75 -4.72 5.18
C THR A 133 -7.35 -3.24 5.21
N ILE A 134 -6.06 -2.93 5.00
CA ILE A 134 -5.59 -1.54 4.87
C ILE A 134 -6.25 -0.86 3.66
N ALA A 135 -6.30 -1.50 2.50
CA ALA A 135 -6.93 -0.97 1.31
C ALA A 135 -8.43 -0.68 1.52
N PHE A 136 -9.15 -1.62 2.15
CA PHE A 136 -10.55 -1.43 2.52
C PHE A 136 -10.74 -0.29 3.51
N SER A 137 -9.85 -0.15 4.50
CA SER A 137 -9.94 0.94 5.47
C SER A 137 -9.95 2.32 4.81
N ARG A 138 -9.28 2.48 3.64
CA ARG A 138 -9.25 3.78 2.93
C ARG A 138 -10.59 4.16 2.31
N LEU A 139 -11.37 3.17 1.88
CA LEU A 139 -12.75 3.36 1.41
C LEU A 139 -13.69 3.61 2.58
N TYR A 140 -13.56 2.81 3.64
CA TYR A 140 -14.34 2.96 4.87
C TYR A 140 -14.18 4.34 5.50
N LEU A 141 -12.96 4.86 5.53
CA LEU A 141 -12.64 6.18 6.07
C LEU A 141 -12.99 7.34 5.13
N TYR A 142 -13.55 7.05 3.95
CA TYR A 142 -13.99 8.04 2.96
C TYR A 142 -12.88 8.95 2.43
N VAL A 143 -11.63 8.48 2.43
CA VAL A 143 -10.45 9.29 2.06
C VAL A 143 -9.87 8.97 0.69
N HIS A 144 -10.32 7.89 0.06
CA HIS A 144 -9.93 7.49 -1.29
C HIS A 144 -11.12 6.98 -2.09
N TRP A 145 -11.08 7.19 -3.40
CA TRP A 145 -12.00 6.61 -4.35
C TRP A 145 -11.68 5.13 -4.60
N PRO A 146 -12.66 4.30 -4.99
CA PRO A 146 -12.40 2.91 -5.41
C PRO A 146 -11.30 2.78 -6.45
N SER A 147 -11.26 3.66 -7.46
CA SER A 147 -10.21 3.65 -8.48
C SER A 147 -8.82 4.06 -7.94
N ASP A 148 -8.74 4.88 -6.88
CA ASP A 148 -7.46 5.17 -6.23
C ASP A 148 -6.87 3.92 -5.57
N VAL A 149 -7.74 3.10 -4.98
CA VAL A 149 -7.37 1.82 -4.38
C VAL A 149 -6.93 0.83 -5.46
N LEU A 150 -7.69 0.71 -6.55
CA LEU A 150 -7.31 -0.15 -7.68
C LEU A 150 -5.98 0.30 -8.32
N GLY A 151 -5.82 1.61 -8.54
CA GLY A 151 -4.56 2.18 -9.01
C GLY A 151 -3.39 1.89 -8.07
N GLY A 152 -3.62 1.97 -6.74
CA GLY A 152 -2.65 1.60 -5.73
C GLY A 152 -2.27 0.13 -5.78
N ILE A 153 -3.23 -0.79 -5.95
CA ILE A 153 -2.96 -2.23 -6.12
C ILE A 153 -2.06 -2.49 -7.33
N LEU A 154 -2.40 -1.90 -8.47
CA LEU A 154 -1.64 -2.09 -9.72
C LEU A 154 -0.22 -1.53 -9.60
N LEU A 155 -0.07 -0.32 -9.07
CA LEU A 155 1.21 0.31 -8.84
C LEU A 155 2.07 -0.51 -7.87
N GLY A 156 1.49 -0.90 -6.72
CA GLY A 156 2.16 -1.71 -5.72
C GLY A 156 2.60 -3.07 -6.29
N ALA A 157 1.75 -3.72 -7.09
CA ALA A 157 2.10 -4.97 -7.76
C ALA A 157 3.32 -4.79 -8.68
N ALA A 158 3.35 -3.74 -9.50
CA ALA A 158 4.47 -3.42 -10.37
C ALA A 158 5.75 -3.13 -9.59
N CYS A 159 5.69 -2.27 -8.56
CA CYS A 159 6.84 -1.93 -7.71
C CYS A 159 7.35 -3.16 -6.94
N GLY A 160 6.45 -3.99 -6.41
CA GLY A 160 6.80 -5.20 -5.68
C GLY A 160 7.55 -6.21 -6.55
N TRP A 161 7.02 -6.47 -7.73
CA TRP A 161 7.67 -7.37 -8.69
C TRP A 161 9.01 -6.81 -9.18
N ALA A 162 9.07 -5.51 -9.52
CA ALA A 162 10.30 -4.85 -9.96
C ALA A 162 11.37 -4.86 -8.85
N GLY A 163 11.02 -4.54 -7.60
CA GLY A 163 11.93 -4.55 -6.47
C GLY A 163 12.55 -5.93 -6.22
N ALA A 164 11.73 -6.98 -6.26
CA ALA A 164 12.22 -8.35 -6.14
C ALA A 164 13.21 -8.72 -7.25
N ARG A 165 12.91 -8.38 -8.51
CA ARG A 165 13.77 -8.64 -9.65
C ARG A 165 15.09 -7.86 -9.62
N LEU A 166 15.06 -6.61 -9.14
CA LEU A 166 16.28 -5.82 -8.99
C LEU A 166 17.23 -6.44 -7.96
N VAL A 167 16.70 -6.86 -6.81
CA VAL A 167 17.50 -7.50 -5.75
C VAL A 167 18.04 -8.86 -6.19
N GLU A 168 17.26 -9.66 -6.94
CA GLU A 168 17.70 -10.93 -7.52
C GLU A 168 18.90 -10.72 -8.45
N LYS A 169 18.76 -9.82 -9.43
CA LYS A 169 19.84 -9.49 -10.40
C LYS A 169 21.10 -8.96 -9.71
N ALA A 170 20.94 -8.10 -8.71
CA ALA A 170 22.09 -7.56 -7.96
C ALA A 170 22.84 -8.68 -7.21
N GLY A 171 22.09 -9.60 -6.58
CA GLY A 171 22.67 -10.75 -5.89
C GLY A 171 23.45 -11.70 -6.83
N ASP A 172 22.90 -11.97 -8.03
CA ASP A 172 23.54 -12.84 -9.02
C ASP A 172 24.81 -12.19 -9.60
N HIS A 173 24.77 -10.88 -9.81
CA HIS A 173 25.95 -10.14 -10.26
C HIS A 173 27.09 -10.18 -9.23
N TRP A 174 26.75 -9.99 -7.94
CA TRP A 174 27.71 -10.08 -6.85
C TRP A 174 28.34 -11.47 -6.73
N ASN A 175 27.51 -12.53 -6.78
CA ASN A 175 28.01 -13.91 -6.70
C ASN A 175 28.95 -14.27 -7.85
N ARG A 176 28.63 -13.83 -9.07
CA ARG A 176 29.52 -14.02 -10.24
C ARG A 176 30.86 -13.33 -10.07
N LYS A 177 30.90 -12.12 -9.54
CA LYS A 177 32.16 -11.38 -9.28
C LYS A 177 32.96 -11.97 -8.12
N ALA A 178 32.31 -12.58 -7.15
CA ALA A 178 32.95 -13.20 -6.00
C ALA A 178 33.46 -14.64 -6.28
N GLY A 179 33.33 -15.16 -7.52
CA GLY A 179 33.78 -16.50 -7.90
C GLY A 179 33.01 -17.64 -7.22
N ARG A 180 31.77 -17.39 -6.80
CA ARG A 180 30.87 -18.34 -6.12
C ARG A 180 29.73 -18.76 -7.03
#